data_fafaed37d96f5379ef022c4296603af5
#
_entry.id   fafaed37d96f5379ef022c4296603af5
#
_cell.length_a   1.000
_cell.length_b   1.000
_cell.length_c   1.000
_cell.angle_alpha   90.00
_cell.angle_beta   90.00
_cell.angle_gamma   90.00
#
_symmetry.space_group_name_H-M   'P 1'
#
loop_
_entity.id
_entity.type
_entity.pdbx_description
1 polymer ?
#
loop_
_entity_poly.entity_id
_entity_poly.type
_entity_poly.pdbx_seq_one_letter_code
_entity_poly.pdbx_strand_id
1 'polypeptide(L)'
;MNPTTIFLIALSLCLGGSVSGLSAQTPKPHVVFLGDSNTWNGGDDVSKPRAWSYWLAKNLLPASARSYARSGATWTNNADTPVDTAYYTELLDDRNVLYQQAARLIGAHKAGQQATPGLIFVCAGTNDAWFRAKRPGLYSETVEQAYARPMTTATKPSEATSLAASARLTLMLLREAFPQAKIIVVTSPYCVQAPKAEIDRVAETLQQCAALSGVYCTRTERTSGIDPVKEQTKKELTVDGVHTSENGAWQLANCVYNFMAFNNLLN
;
A
#
# COMPACT_ATOMS: atom_id res chain seq x y z
N MET A 1 -57.10 32.49 66.71
CA MET A 1 -56.86 31.07 66.52
C MET A 1 -56.20 30.86 65.13
N ASN A 2 -54.89 30.70 65.08
CA ASN A 2 -54.15 30.52 63.84
C ASN A 2 -53.72 29.06 63.72
N PRO A 3 -53.93 28.37 62.58
CA PRO A 3 -53.33 27.09 62.37
C PRO A 3 -52.01 27.29 61.60
N THR A 4 -50.97 26.70 62.17
CA THR A 4 -49.60 26.66 61.71
C THR A 4 -49.45 25.70 60.51
N THR A 5 -49.01 26.23 59.40
CA THR A 5 -48.73 25.46 58.16
C THR A 5 -47.30 24.91 58.25
N ILE A 6 -47.14 23.58 58.27
CA ILE A 6 -45.89 22.88 58.26
C ILE A 6 -45.50 22.70 56.81
N PHE A 7 -44.33 23.27 56.36
CA PHE A 7 -43.73 23.05 55.07
C PHE A 7 -42.83 21.83 55.18
N LEU A 8 -43.19 20.75 54.48
CA LEU A 8 -42.29 19.59 54.23
C LEU A 8 -41.40 19.88 53.06
N ILE A 9 -40.10 20.03 53.32
CA ILE A 9 -39.07 20.12 52.26
C ILE A 9 -38.68 18.68 51.88
N ALA A 10 -39.11 18.26 50.68
CA ALA A 10 -38.65 17.01 50.06
C ALA A 10 -37.24 17.22 49.48
N LEU A 11 -36.25 16.59 50.10
CA LEU A 11 -34.86 16.57 49.63
C LEU A 11 -34.74 15.49 48.53
N SER A 12 -34.80 15.89 47.25
CA SER A 12 -34.50 14.99 46.11
C SER A 12 -33.00 14.74 46.04
N LEU A 13 -32.55 13.55 46.45
CA LEU A 13 -31.22 13.04 46.14
C LEU A 13 -31.20 12.65 44.66
N CYS A 14 -30.59 13.49 43.81
CA CYS A 14 -30.18 13.11 42.46
C CYS A 14 -28.94 12.21 42.58
N LEU A 15 -29.14 10.90 42.52
CA LEU A 15 -28.09 9.95 42.28
C LEU A 15 -27.57 10.15 40.82
N GLY A 16 -26.54 10.98 40.69
CA GLY A 16 -25.78 11.14 39.45
C GLY A 16 -25.04 9.85 39.12
N GLY A 17 -25.71 8.97 38.38
CA GLY A 17 -25.07 7.82 37.78
C GLY A 17 -24.10 8.30 36.71
N SER A 18 -22.78 8.28 37.00
CA SER A 18 -21.74 8.46 36.01
C SER A 18 -21.83 7.26 35.03
N VAL A 19 -22.49 7.47 33.90
CA VAL A 19 -22.37 6.54 32.76
C VAL A 19 -20.96 6.67 32.24
N SER A 20 -20.06 5.82 32.71
CA SER A 20 -18.74 5.63 32.12
C SER A 20 -18.99 5.10 30.71
N GLY A 21 -18.97 6.02 29.74
CA GLY A 21 -19.03 5.67 28.33
C GLY A 21 -17.83 4.79 28.02
N LEU A 22 -18.04 3.48 27.91
CA LEU A 22 -17.11 2.58 27.30
C LEU A 22 -16.93 3.08 25.86
N SER A 23 -15.87 3.84 25.62
CA SER A 23 -15.43 4.17 24.27
C SER A 23 -15.14 2.83 23.59
N ALA A 24 -16.02 2.41 22.69
CA ALA A 24 -15.81 1.22 21.89
C ALA A 24 -14.51 1.42 21.10
N GLN A 25 -13.48 0.68 21.46
CA GLN A 25 -12.19 0.75 20.79
C GLN A 25 -12.41 0.36 19.33
N THR A 26 -12.08 1.25 18.40
CA THR A 26 -12.22 0.96 16.96
C THR A 26 -11.49 -0.36 16.65
N PRO A 27 -12.13 -1.32 15.97
CA PRO A 27 -11.48 -2.57 15.62
C PRO A 27 -10.19 -2.33 14.85
N LYS A 28 -9.12 -2.99 15.26
CA LYS A 28 -7.83 -2.89 14.55
C LYS A 28 -7.97 -3.39 13.11
N PRO A 29 -7.40 -2.67 12.11
CA PRO A 29 -7.53 -3.08 10.72
C PRO A 29 -6.74 -4.35 10.42
N HIS A 30 -7.20 -5.13 9.45
CA HIS A 30 -6.37 -6.10 8.75
C HIS A 30 -5.56 -5.36 7.69
N VAL A 31 -4.25 -5.61 7.65
CA VAL A 31 -3.31 -4.91 6.77
C VAL A 31 -2.77 -5.87 5.71
N VAL A 32 -2.75 -5.42 4.47
CA VAL A 32 -2.23 -6.19 3.34
C VAL A 32 -1.16 -5.37 2.62
N PHE A 33 -0.09 -6.06 2.21
CA PHE A 33 1.01 -5.51 1.44
C PHE A 33 1.11 -6.19 0.08
N LEU A 34 1.14 -5.38 -0.97
CA LEU A 34 1.50 -5.76 -2.34
C LEU A 34 2.81 -5.06 -2.69
N GLY A 35 3.60 -5.64 -3.58
CA GLY A 35 4.83 -4.96 -3.97
C GLY A 35 5.89 -5.85 -4.60
N ASP A 36 7.08 -5.29 -4.68
CA ASP A 36 8.29 -5.94 -5.19
C ASP A 36 9.17 -6.55 -4.07
N SER A 37 10.45 -6.79 -4.37
CA SER A 37 11.40 -7.41 -3.44
C SER A 37 11.57 -6.67 -2.12
N ASN A 38 11.50 -5.34 -2.10
CA ASN A 38 11.63 -4.55 -0.87
C ASN A 38 10.48 -4.80 0.11
N THR A 39 9.33 -5.22 -0.37
CA THR A 39 8.20 -5.65 0.44
C THR A 39 8.25 -7.16 0.72
N TRP A 40 8.56 -7.97 -0.32
CA TRP A 40 8.63 -9.43 -0.23
C TRP A 40 9.68 -9.95 0.77
N ASN A 41 10.79 -9.24 0.95
CA ASN A 41 11.82 -9.55 1.94
C ASN A 41 11.28 -9.66 3.39
N GLY A 42 10.08 -9.16 3.67
CA GLY A 42 9.37 -9.31 4.93
C GLY A 42 8.76 -10.69 5.17
N GLY A 43 8.66 -11.53 4.13
CA GLY A 43 7.90 -12.77 4.13
C GLY A 43 6.41 -12.55 3.95
N ASP A 44 5.68 -13.62 3.61
CA ASP A 44 4.21 -13.56 3.43
C ASP A 44 3.47 -13.24 4.74
N ASP A 45 4.07 -13.60 5.87
CA ASP A 45 3.60 -13.35 7.24
C ASP A 45 4.11 -12.02 7.85
N VAL A 46 4.87 -11.26 7.07
CA VAL A 46 5.44 -9.95 7.47
C VAL A 46 6.32 -10.05 8.73
N SER A 47 7.04 -11.16 8.91
CA SER A 47 7.81 -11.45 10.14
C SER A 47 9.28 -11.04 10.09
N LYS A 48 9.82 -10.66 8.89
CA LYS A 48 11.26 -10.43 8.71
C LYS A 48 11.61 -8.94 8.70
N PRO A 49 12.58 -8.48 9.53
CA PRO A 49 12.88 -7.05 9.72
C PRO A 49 13.60 -6.38 8.53
N ARG A 50 14.01 -7.12 7.52
CA ARG A 50 14.61 -6.58 6.29
C ARG A 50 13.62 -5.90 5.35
N ALA A 51 12.31 -5.91 5.67
CA ALA A 51 11.30 -5.21 4.89
C ALA A 51 10.59 -4.14 5.73
N TRP A 52 10.27 -3.05 5.07
CA TRP A 52 9.53 -1.94 5.66
C TRP A 52 8.14 -2.36 6.15
N SER A 53 7.52 -3.35 5.51
CA SER A 53 6.21 -3.90 5.89
C SER A 53 6.21 -4.45 7.32
N TYR A 54 7.30 -5.12 7.76
CA TYR A 54 7.47 -5.58 9.15
C TYR A 54 7.45 -4.42 10.14
N TRP A 55 8.24 -3.39 9.90
CA TRP A 55 8.33 -2.24 10.80
C TRP A 55 7.04 -1.42 10.83
N LEU A 56 6.39 -1.26 9.67
CA LEU A 56 5.09 -0.59 9.61
C LEU A 56 4.01 -1.38 10.36
N ALA A 57 3.94 -2.70 10.18
CA ALA A 57 3.02 -3.54 10.92
C ALA A 57 3.27 -3.48 12.44
N LYS A 58 4.55 -3.42 12.85
CA LYS A 58 4.92 -3.21 14.26
C LYS A 58 4.41 -1.89 14.83
N ASN A 59 4.43 -0.81 14.04
CA ASN A 59 3.94 0.50 14.46
C ASN A 59 2.41 0.58 14.48
N LEU A 60 1.73 -0.08 13.53
CA LEU A 60 0.27 -0.05 13.40
C LEU A 60 -0.44 -0.99 14.37
N LEU A 61 0.22 -2.06 14.84
CA LEU A 61 -0.35 -3.11 15.68
C LEU A 61 -1.70 -3.65 15.13
N PRO A 62 -1.76 -4.08 13.87
CA PRO A 62 -3.00 -4.47 13.21
C PRO A 62 -3.59 -5.76 13.81
N ALA A 63 -4.85 -6.07 13.46
CA ALA A 63 -5.47 -7.37 13.80
C ALA A 63 -4.77 -8.53 13.08
N SER A 64 -4.32 -8.30 11.84
CA SER A 64 -3.41 -9.19 11.10
C SER A 64 -2.64 -8.40 10.05
N ALA A 65 -1.48 -8.91 9.65
CA ALA A 65 -0.70 -8.41 8.54
C ALA A 65 -0.35 -9.56 7.58
N ARG A 66 -0.48 -9.35 6.27
CA ARG A 66 -0.12 -10.34 5.25
C ARG A 66 0.45 -9.67 4.01
N SER A 67 1.43 -10.31 3.37
CA SER A 67 2.03 -9.84 2.14
C SER A 67 1.73 -10.79 0.97
N TYR A 68 1.38 -10.21 -0.18
CA TYR A 68 1.27 -10.86 -1.47
C TYR A 68 2.40 -10.43 -2.42
N ALA A 69 3.32 -9.61 -1.91
CA ALA A 69 4.47 -9.10 -2.67
C ALA A 69 5.36 -10.23 -3.20
N ARG A 70 6.04 -9.97 -4.34
CA ARG A 70 6.99 -10.92 -4.94
C ARG A 70 8.20 -10.19 -5.49
N SER A 71 9.38 -10.79 -5.28
CA SER A 71 10.63 -10.24 -5.80
C SER A 71 10.57 -10.13 -7.33
N GLY A 72 11.02 -9.00 -7.88
CA GLY A 72 11.00 -8.76 -9.33
C GLY A 72 9.67 -8.21 -9.88
N ALA A 73 8.64 -8.04 -9.06
CA ALA A 73 7.33 -7.56 -9.53
C ALA A 73 7.39 -6.15 -10.12
N THR A 74 6.59 -5.94 -11.18
CA THR A 74 6.37 -4.63 -11.81
C THR A 74 4.91 -4.20 -11.68
N TRP A 75 4.65 -2.89 -11.76
CA TRP A 75 3.31 -2.38 -12.03
C TRP A 75 2.86 -2.71 -13.44
N THR A 76 3.78 -2.56 -14.38
CA THR A 76 3.52 -2.62 -15.82
C THR A 76 3.27 -4.05 -16.27
N ASN A 77 2.08 -4.29 -16.81
CA ASN A 77 1.74 -5.50 -17.53
C ASN A 77 2.38 -5.48 -18.94
N ASN A 78 2.28 -6.58 -19.66
CA ASN A 78 2.60 -6.65 -21.08
C ASN A 78 1.57 -7.51 -21.84
N ALA A 79 1.78 -7.71 -23.14
CA ALA A 79 0.86 -8.47 -23.99
C ALA A 79 0.70 -9.94 -23.56
N ASP A 80 1.71 -10.50 -22.90
CA ASP A 80 1.75 -11.89 -22.44
C ASP A 80 1.32 -12.05 -20.97
N THR A 81 0.96 -10.94 -20.29
CA THR A 81 0.47 -11.00 -18.92
C THR A 81 -0.85 -11.77 -18.86
N PRO A 82 -0.89 -12.94 -18.20
CA PRO A 82 -2.09 -13.77 -18.16
C PRO A 82 -3.12 -13.23 -17.15
N VAL A 83 -4.35 -13.72 -17.30
CA VAL A 83 -5.42 -13.48 -16.31
C VAL A 83 -5.35 -14.50 -15.15
N ASP A 84 -4.61 -15.61 -15.33
CA ASP A 84 -4.51 -16.68 -14.35
C ASP A 84 -3.83 -16.17 -13.06
N THR A 85 -4.54 -16.31 -11.94
CA THR A 85 -4.13 -15.87 -10.61
C THR A 85 -3.40 -16.95 -9.80
N ALA A 86 -3.39 -18.20 -10.29
CA ALA A 86 -2.72 -19.31 -9.62
C ALA A 86 -1.21 -19.29 -9.87
N TYR A 87 -0.77 -18.72 -10.99
CA TYR A 87 0.64 -18.63 -11.30
C TYR A 87 1.38 -17.68 -10.35
N TYR A 88 2.53 -18.11 -9.94
CA TYR A 88 3.38 -17.39 -9.01
C TYR A 88 4.87 -17.49 -9.42
N THR A 89 5.58 -16.38 -9.40
CA THR A 89 7.03 -16.30 -9.63
C THR A 89 7.67 -15.23 -8.75
N GLU A 90 8.95 -15.42 -8.44
CA GLU A 90 9.79 -14.46 -7.70
C GLU A 90 10.82 -13.78 -8.60
N LEU A 91 10.69 -13.89 -9.91
CA LEU A 91 11.59 -13.32 -10.88
C LEU A 91 10.88 -12.22 -11.67
N LEU A 92 11.65 -11.38 -12.36
CA LEU A 92 11.14 -10.47 -13.37
C LEU A 92 10.56 -11.29 -14.53
N ASP A 93 9.24 -11.39 -14.57
CA ASP A 93 8.47 -12.22 -15.50
C ASP A 93 7.17 -11.49 -15.85
N ASP A 94 6.56 -11.88 -16.98
CA ASP A 94 5.31 -11.29 -17.46
C ASP A 94 4.10 -11.61 -16.57
N ARG A 95 4.25 -12.59 -15.70
CA ARG A 95 3.26 -13.01 -14.71
C ARG A 95 3.51 -12.45 -13.33
N ASN A 96 4.69 -11.83 -13.11
CA ASN A 96 5.04 -11.23 -11.81
C ASN A 96 4.74 -9.73 -11.83
N VAL A 97 3.46 -9.41 -11.81
CA VAL A 97 2.95 -8.03 -11.87
C VAL A 97 1.96 -7.75 -10.74
N LEU A 98 1.77 -6.49 -10.41
CA LEU A 98 0.86 -6.08 -9.32
C LEU A 98 -0.59 -6.49 -9.58
N TYR A 99 -1.02 -6.54 -10.84
CA TYR A 99 -2.32 -7.11 -11.23
C TYR A 99 -2.51 -8.53 -10.66
N GLN A 100 -1.52 -9.41 -10.83
CA GLN A 100 -1.57 -10.79 -10.32
C GLN A 100 -1.62 -10.85 -8.79
N GLN A 101 -0.92 -9.95 -8.11
CA GLN A 101 -0.97 -9.88 -6.66
C GLN A 101 -2.35 -9.42 -6.16
N ALA A 102 -2.93 -8.40 -6.80
CA ALA A 102 -4.28 -7.93 -6.50
C ALA A 102 -5.31 -9.04 -6.74
N ALA A 103 -5.22 -9.77 -7.85
CA ALA A 103 -6.11 -10.89 -8.16
C ALA A 103 -5.97 -12.04 -7.14
N ARG A 104 -4.76 -12.38 -6.70
CA ARG A 104 -4.55 -13.37 -5.61
C ARG A 104 -5.14 -12.92 -4.28
N LEU A 105 -4.95 -11.65 -3.91
CA LEU A 105 -5.58 -11.08 -2.71
C LEU A 105 -7.10 -11.22 -2.76
N ILE A 106 -7.71 -10.83 -3.88
CA ILE A 106 -9.16 -10.90 -4.09
C ILE A 106 -9.64 -12.35 -4.06
N GLY A 107 -8.92 -13.26 -4.71
CA GLY A 107 -9.23 -14.70 -4.69
C GLY A 107 -9.15 -15.29 -3.27
N ALA A 108 -8.10 -14.98 -2.52
CA ALA A 108 -7.95 -15.42 -1.13
C ALA A 108 -9.05 -14.86 -0.22
N HIS A 109 -9.47 -13.62 -0.44
CA HIS A 109 -10.59 -13.03 0.29
C HIS A 109 -11.92 -13.75 -0.03
N LYS A 110 -12.22 -13.97 -1.30
CA LYS A 110 -13.42 -14.72 -1.73
C LYS A 110 -13.45 -16.16 -1.19
N ALA A 111 -12.28 -16.78 -1.04
CA ALA A 111 -12.13 -18.10 -0.46
C ALA A 111 -12.16 -18.14 1.09
N GLY A 112 -12.34 -17.00 1.76
CA GLY A 112 -12.32 -16.90 3.22
C GLY A 112 -10.92 -17.05 3.87
N GLN A 113 -9.87 -17.07 3.06
CA GLN A 113 -8.47 -17.22 3.52
C GLN A 113 -7.80 -15.89 3.89
N GLN A 114 -8.42 -14.77 3.52
CA GLN A 114 -7.99 -13.42 3.83
C GLN A 114 -9.16 -12.63 4.40
N ALA A 115 -9.00 -12.12 5.61
CA ALA A 115 -9.96 -11.18 6.21
C ALA A 115 -10.04 -9.90 5.37
N THR A 116 -11.19 -9.23 5.38
CA THR A 116 -11.38 -7.97 4.64
C THR A 116 -10.33 -6.94 5.08
N PRO A 117 -9.44 -6.48 4.19
CA PRO A 117 -8.43 -5.51 4.56
C PRO A 117 -9.05 -4.13 4.84
N GLY A 118 -8.62 -3.49 5.93
CA GLY A 118 -8.90 -2.08 6.20
C GLY A 118 -7.82 -1.17 5.61
N LEU A 119 -6.60 -1.70 5.45
CA LEU A 119 -5.46 -0.99 4.87
C LEU A 119 -4.79 -1.87 3.81
N ILE A 120 -4.54 -1.31 2.63
CA ILE A 120 -3.79 -1.97 1.55
C ILE A 120 -2.65 -1.04 1.13
N PHE A 121 -1.42 -1.53 1.25
CA PHE A 121 -0.23 -0.85 0.78
C PHE A 121 0.27 -1.50 -0.51
N VAL A 122 0.63 -0.67 -1.49
CA VAL A 122 1.16 -1.14 -2.78
C VAL A 122 2.48 -0.43 -3.04
N CYS A 123 3.61 -1.15 -2.87
CA CYS A 123 4.95 -0.59 -2.99
C CYS A 123 5.75 -1.31 -4.09
N ALA A 124 5.82 -0.71 -5.25
CA ALA A 124 6.61 -1.18 -6.39
C ALA A 124 6.92 -0.02 -7.35
N GLY A 125 7.78 -0.30 -8.33
CA GLY A 125 8.22 0.66 -9.34
C GLY A 125 9.72 0.61 -9.60
N THR A 126 10.50 0.03 -8.68
CA THR A 126 11.94 -0.19 -8.87
C THR A 126 12.20 -0.99 -10.15
N ASN A 127 11.49 -2.09 -10.33
CA ASN A 127 11.69 -2.99 -11.47
C ASN A 127 11.15 -2.40 -12.77
N ASP A 128 10.12 -1.57 -12.73
CA ASP A 128 9.64 -0.80 -13.89
C ASP A 128 10.74 0.16 -14.40
N ALA A 129 11.40 0.88 -13.48
CA ALA A 129 12.47 1.80 -13.81
C ALA A 129 13.76 1.06 -14.23
N TRP A 130 14.17 0.04 -13.48
CA TRP A 130 15.42 -0.69 -13.72
C TRP A 130 15.38 -1.50 -15.01
N PHE A 131 14.29 -2.23 -15.23
CA PHE A 131 14.15 -3.13 -16.37
C PHE A 131 13.26 -2.56 -17.48
N ARG A 132 13.18 -1.22 -17.62
CA ARG A 132 12.33 -0.55 -18.62
C ARG A 132 12.48 -1.10 -20.04
N ALA A 133 13.67 -1.53 -20.43
CA ALA A 133 13.93 -2.12 -21.75
C ALA A 133 13.14 -3.43 -21.98
N LYS A 134 12.75 -4.13 -20.92
CA LYS A 134 11.91 -5.34 -20.97
C LYS A 134 10.42 -5.03 -20.90
N ARG A 135 10.05 -3.75 -20.81
CA ARG A 135 8.67 -3.26 -20.82
C ARG A 135 8.52 -2.15 -21.87
N PRO A 136 8.56 -2.48 -23.17
CA PRO A 136 8.54 -1.46 -24.24
C PRO A 136 7.29 -0.60 -24.21
N GLY A 137 6.17 -1.11 -23.67
CA GLY A 137 4.93 -0.37 -23.46
C GLY A 137 4.92 0.58 -22.25
N LEU A 138 5.97 0.59 -21.38
CA LEU A 138 5.98 1.30 -20.10
C LEU A 138 5.41 2.72 -20.18
N TYR A 139 5.77 3.49 -21.18
CA TYR A 139 5.34 4.87 -21.38
C TYR A 139 4.59 5.08 -22.71
N SER A 140 3.89 4.05 -23.21
CA SER A 140 3.13 4.13 -24.47
C SER A 140 1.86 4.99 -24.37
N GLU A 141 1.38 5.26 -23.16
CA GLU A 141 0.26 6.15 -22.88
C GLU A 141 0.64 7.13 -21.77
N THR A 142 0.17 8.36 -21.86
CA THR A 142 0.18 9.28 -20.71
C THR A 142 -0.91 8.88 -19.71
N VAL A 143 -0.86 9.47 -18.51
CA VAL A 143 -1.91 9.22 -17.49
C VAL A 143 -3.28 9.66 -18.00
N GLU A 144 -3.36 10.83 -18.65
CA GLU A 144 -4.59 11.37 -19.23
C GLU A 144 -5.16 10.42 -20.29
N GLN A 145 -4.32 9.90 -21.19
CA GLN A 145 -4.73 8.94 -22.21
C GLN A 145 -5.24 7.64 -21.60
N ALA A 146 -4.50 7.09 -20.62
CA ALA A 146 -4.89 5.87 -19.94
C ALA A 146 -6.22 6.02 -19.19
N TYR A 147 -6.53 7.21 -18.64
CA TYR A 147 -7.78 7.45 -17.90
C TYR A 147 -8.94 7.91 -18.80
N ALA A 148 -8.68 8.44 -19.98
CA ALA A 148 -9.72 8.84 -20.94
C ALA A 148 -10.35 7.64 -21.66
N ARG A 149 -9.60 6.54 -21.86
CA ARG A 149 -10.15 5.38 -22.58
C ARG A 149 -11.05 4.53 -21.68
N PRO A 150 -12.06 3.83 -22.26
CA PRO A 150 -12.89 2.89 -21.52
C PRO A 150 -12.04 1.78 -20.87
N MET A 151 -12.28 1.50 -19.58
CA MET A 151 -11.65 0.42 -18.84
C MET A 151 -12.59 -0.03 -17.74
N THR A 152 -12.68 -1.32 -17.53
CA THR A 152 -13.44 -1.96 -16.44
C THR A 152 -12.57 -3.00 -15.71
N THR A 153 -13.05 -3.53 -14.60
CA THR A 153 -12.36 -4.63 -13.91
C THR A 153 -12.32 -5.94 -14.71
N ALA A 154 -13.10 -6.04 -15.79
CA ALA A 154 -13.04 -7.15 -16.75
C ALA A 154 -11.99 -6.95 -17.86
N THR A 155 -11.36 -5.77 -17.94
CA THR A 155 -10.25 -5.50 -18.90
C THR A 155 -9.11 -6.46 -18.63
N LYS A 156 -8.60 -7.11 -19.68
CA LYS A 156 -7.47 -8.03 -19.56
C LYS A 156 -6.17 -7.26 -19.27
N PRO A 157 -5.27 -7.79 -18.45
CA PRO A 157 -4.00 -7.12 -18.18
C PRO A 157 -3.17 -6.89 -19.46
N SER A 158 -3.26 -7.78 -20.45
CA SER A 158 -2.62 -7.65 -21.77
C SER A 158 -3.13 -6.46 -22.61
N GLU A 159 -4.27 -5.89 -22.25
CA GLU A 159 -4.83 -4.68 -22.88
C GLU A 159 -4.45 -3.39 -22.12
N ALA A 160 -3.78 -3.51 -20.97
CA ALA A 160 -3.37 -2.42 -20.09
C ALA A 160 -1.86 -2.50 -19.85
N THR A 161 -1.05 -2.20 -20.86
CA THR A 161 0.38 -2.47 -20.93
C THR A 161 1.29 -1.25 -20.68
N SER A 162 0.72 -0.03 -20.61
CA SER A 162 1.46 1.13 -20.10
C SER A 162 1.48 1.12 -18.57
N LEU A 163 2.45 1.81 -17.94
CA LEU A 163 2.48 1.98 -16.48
C LEU A 163 1.16 2.59 -15.98
N ALA A 164 0.69 3.64 -16.65
CA ALA A 164 -0.53 4.33 -16.25
C ALA A 164 -1.78 3.43 -16.36
N ALA A 165 -1.91 2.67 -17.45
CA ALA A 165 -3.04 1.76 -17.66
C ALA A 165 -2.98 0.57 -16.68
N SER A 166 -1.80 0.00 -16.45
CA SER A 166 -1.60 -1.10 -15.50
C SER A 166 -1.91 -0.68 -14.07
N ALA A 167 -1.44 0.50 -13.66
CA ALA A 167 -1.73 1.07 -12.35
C ALA A 167 -3.24 1.33 -12.19
N ARG A 168 -3.88 1.96 -13.19
CA ARG A 168 -5.33 2.19 -13.19
C ARG A 168 -6.10 0.89 -13.03
N LEU A 169 -5.80 -0.15 -13.81
CA LEU A 169 -6.48 -1.44 -13.74
C LEU A 169 -6.32 -2.09 -12.37
N THR A 170 -5.11 -2.13 -11.85
CA THR A 170 -4.81 -2.72 -10.53
C THR A 170 -5.54 -1.98 -9.40
N LEU A 171 -5.51 -0.65 -9.40
CA LEU A 171 -6.17 0.17 -8.39
C LEU A 171 -7.71 0.06 -8.50
N MET A 172 -8.25 -0.03 -9.70
CA MET A 172 -9.67 -0.26 -9.95
C MET A 172 -10.14 -1.60 -9.36
N LEU A 173 -9.39 -2.68 -9.59
CA LEU A 173 -9.68 -4.00 -9.01
C LEU A 173 -9.70 -3.97 -7.47
N LEU A 174 -8.71 -3.33 -6.88
CA LEU A 174 -8.62 -3.20 -5.42
C LEU A 174 -9.77 -2.36 -4.84
N ARG A 175 -10.09 -1.25 -5.49
CA ARG A 175 -11.20 -0.36 -5.07
C ARG A 175 -12.56 -1.03 -5.16
N GLU A 176 -12.81 -1.79 -6.23
CA GLU A 176 -14.07 -2.52 -6.41
C GLU A 176 -14.21 -3.65 -5.39
N ALA A 177 -13.13 -4.43 -5.18
CA ALA A 177 -13.16 -5.54 -4.24
C ALA A 177 -13.19 -5.10 -2.77
N PHE A 178 -12.56 -3.96 -2.43
CA PHE A 178 -12.41 -3.48 -1.07
C PHE A 178 -12.76 -1.97 -0.96
N PRO A 179 -14.03 -1.60 -1.18
CA PRO A 179 -14.46 -0.20 -1.29
C PRO A 179 -14.23 0.61 -0.01
N GLN A 180 -14.14 -0.04 1.15
CA GLN A 180 -13.90 0.61 2.45
C GLN A 180 -12.43 0.63 2.85
N ALA A 181 -11.55 -0.08 2.13
CA ALA A 181 -10.13 -0.09 2.44
C ALA A 181 -9.47 1.25 2.10
N LYS A 182 -8.62 1.73 2.98
CA LYS A 182 -7.68 2.81 2.66
C LYS A 182 -6.54 2.20 1.84
N ILE A 183 -6.42 2.58 0.57
CA ILE A 183 -5.36 2.11 -0.33
C ILE A 183 -4.28 3.18 -0.39
N ILE A 184 -3.03 2.78 -0.14
CA ILE A 184 -1.87 3.66 -0.13
C ILE A 184 -0.84 3.14 -1.14
N VAL A 185 -0.61 3.88 -2.21
CA VAL A 185 0.51 3.68 -3.12
C VAL A 185 1.76 4.25 -2.45
N VAL A 186 2.79 3.41 -2.33
CA VAL A 186 4.10 3.78 -1.83
C VAL A 186 5.06 3.72 -3.01
N THR A 187 5.60 4.85 -3.45
CA THR A 187 6.56 4.84 -4.54
C THR A 187 7.87 4.19 -4.10
N SER A 188 8.61 3.59 -5.02
CA SER A 188 9.89 2.98 -4.68
C SER A 188 10.94 4.03 -4.29
N PRO A 189 11.77 3.78 -3.27
CA PRO A 189 12.91 4.63 -2.98
C PRO A 189 13.90 4.61 -4.15
N TYR A 190 14.83 5.59 -4.18
CA TYR A 190 15.94 5.55 -5.11
C TYR A 190 16.82 4.31 -4.87
N CYS A 191 17.46 3.83 -5.93
CA CYS A 191 18.40 2.73 -5.85
C CYS A 191 19.59 2.96 -6.81
N VAL A 192 20.66 2.20 -6.61
CA VAL A 192 21.89 2.30 -7.42
C VAL A 192 21.66 1.80 -8.85
N GLN A 193 20.77 0.84 -9.05
CA GLN A 193 20.61 0.11 -10.30
C GLN A 193 19.71 0.79 -11.33
N ALA A 194 18.85 1.72 -10.90
CA ALA A 194 17.98 2.46 -11.80
C ALA A 194 18.37 3.95 -11.84
N PRO A 195 18.37 4.58 -13.02
CA PRO A 195 18.57 6.02 -13.12
C PRO A 195 17.56 6.77 -12.26
N LYS A 196 18.02 7.76 -11.49
CA LYS A 196 17.17 8.58 -10.62
C LYS A 196 15.98 9.18 -11.39
N ALA A 197 16.21 9.70 -12.60
CA ALA A 197 15.17 10.27 -13.44
C ALA A 197 14.07 9.24 -13.83
N GLU A 198 14.42 7.96 -13.96
CA GLU A 198 13.43 6.91 -14.25
C GLU A 198 12.60 6.58 -13.01
N ILE A 199 13.21 6.51 -11.83
CA ILE A 199 12.46 6.37 -10.56
C ILE A 199 11.52 7.57 -10.37
N ASP A 200 11.98 8.79 -10.59
CA ASP A 200 11.16 10.01 -10.51
C ASP A 200 9.97 9.95 -11.48
N ARG A 201 10.18 9.50 -12.74
CA ARG A 201 9.15 9.39 -13.75
C ARG A 201 8.10 8.34 -13.40
N VAL A 202 8.53 7.17 -12.94
CA VAL A 202 7.62 6.10 -12.45
C VAL A 202 6.80 6.63 -11.27
N ALA A 203 7.45 7.24 -10.29
CA ALA A 203 6.80 7.75 -9.09
C ALA A 203 5.79 8.87 -9.39
N GLU A 204 6.11 9.78 -10.33
CA GLU A 204 5.19 10.82 -10.78
C GLU A 204 3.96 10.24 -11.46
N THR A 205 4.14 9.28 -12.37
CA THR A 205 3.04 8.57 -13.03
C THR A 205 2.13 7.89 -12.00
N LEU A 206 2.72 7.17 -11.02
CA LEU A 206 1.97 6.49 -9.97
C LEU A 206 1.20 7.47 -9.06
N GLN A 207 1.79 8.63 -8.74
CA GLN A 207 1.12 9.67 -7.96
C GLN A 207 -0.11 10.21 -8.69
N GLN A 208 0.00 10.50 -9.98
CA GLN A 208 -1.12 10.96 -10.80
C GLN A 208 -2.21 9.90 -10.92
N CYS A 209 -1.83 8.63 -11.15
CA CYS A 209 -2.77 7.51 -11.17
C CYS A 209 -3.49 7.34 -9.82
N ALA A 210 -2.79 7.46 -8.71
CA ALA A 210 -3.37 7.38 -7.37
C ALA A 210 -4.40 8.49 -7.15
N ALA A 211 -4.07 9.74 -7.51
CA ALA A 211 -4.97 10.88 -7.40
C ALA A 211 -6.27 10.67 -8.21
N LEU A 212 -6.16 10.24 -9.48
CA LEU A 212 -7.31 9.98 -10.34
C LEU A 212 -8.12 8.74 -9.92
N SER A 213 -7.49 7.79 -9.21
CA SER A 213 -8.17 6.62 -8.63
C SER A 213 -8.77 6.89 -7.25
N GLY A 214 -8.60 8.07 -6.69
CA GLY A 214 -9.08 8.40 -5.34
C GLY A 214 -8.41 7.57 -4.24
N VAL A 215 -7.12 7.27 -4.37
CA VAL A 215 -6.30 6.58 -3.37
C VAL A 215 -5.12 7.45 -2.93
N TYR A 216 -4.54 7.13 -1.79
CA TYR A 216 -3.41 7.89 -1.24
C TYR A 216 -2.11 7.50 -1.94
N CYS A 217 -1.16 8.45 -1.99
CA CYS A 217 0.18 8.19 -2.51
C CYS A 217 1.24 8.89 -1.67
N THR A 218 2.29 8.17 -1.27
CA THR A 218 3.47 8.74 -0.60
C THR A 218 4.72 8.56 -1.46
N ARG A 219 5.49 9.65 -1.60
CA ARG A 219 6.68 9.77 -2.46
C ARG A 219 7.95 9.39 -1.67
N THR A 220 8.22 8.09 -1.54
CA THR A 220 9.33 7.61 -0.70
C THR A 220 10.71 7.75 -1.36
N GLU A 221 10.80 7.89 -2.66
CA GLU A 221 12.06 8.26 -3.32
C GLU A 221 12.60 9.61 -2.83
N ARG A 222 11.71 10.52 -2.37
CA ARG A 222 12.09 11.84 -1.84
C ARG A 222 12.25 11.88 -0.33
N THR A 223 11.62 10.96 0.39
CA THR A 223 11.51 11.05 1.86
C THR A 223 12.28 9.95 2.60
N SER A 224 12.64 8.84 1.94
CA SER A 224 13.32 7.71 2.58
C SER A 224 14.77 7.99 2.99
N GLY A 225 15.40 9.03 2.44
CA GLY A 225 16.81 9.33 2.67
C GLY A 225 17.78 8.36 1.98
N ILE A 226 17.28 7.37 1.22
CA ILE A 226 18.11 6.47 0.41
C ILE A 226 18.68 7.27 -0.76
N ASP A 227 19.99 7.51 -0.72
CA ASP A 227 20.72 8.25 -1.75
C ASP A 227 21.57 7.27 -2.55
N PRO A 228 21.32 7.05 -3.85
CA PRO A 228 22.05 6.09 -4.65
C PRO A 228 23.54 6.36 -4.74
N VAL A 229 23.99 7.63 -4.65
CA VAL A 229 25.40 7.97 -4.66
C VAL A 229 26.09 7.50 -3.37
N LYS A 230 25.45 7.69 -2.23
CA LYS A 230 25.96 7.20 -0.94
C LYS A 230 25.93 5.68 -0.88
N GLU A 231 24.83 5.05 -1.32
CA GLU A 231 24.64 3.60 -1.28
C GLU A 231 25.57 2.86 -2.23
N GLN A 232 26.14 3.49 -3.26
CA GLN A 232 27.22 2.92 -4.06
C GLN A 232 28.47 2.59 -3.23
N THR A 233 28.77 3.39 -2.24
CA THR A 233 30.04 3.30 -1.48
C THR A 233 29.83 2.80 -0.06
N LYS A 234 28.77 3.22 0.63
CA LYS A 234 28.57 2.98 2.07
C LYS A 234 27.31 2.21 2.31
N LYS A 235 26.66 1.53 1.60
CA LYS A 235 25.50 0.65 1.82
C LYS A 235 24.92 0.67 3.26
N GLU A 236 24.51 1.85 3.72
CA GLU A 236 23.98 2.03 5.07
C GLU A 236 22.49 1.68 5.16
N LEU A 237 21.73 2.12 4.16
CA LEU A 237 20.29 1.93 4.09
C LEU A 237 19.87 0.80 3.15
N THR A 238 20.83 0.30 2.35
CA THR A 238 20.64 -0.87 1.49
C THR A 238 21.73 -1.92 1.74
N VAL A 239 21.48 -3.17 1.35
CA VAL A 239 22.48 -4.26 1.43
C VAL A 239 23.28 -4.41 0.16
N ASP A 240 22.71 -4.01 -0.98
CA ASP A 240 23.28 -4.22 -2.33
C ASP A 240 23.08 -3.00 -3.26
N GLY A 241 22.61 -1.90 -2.72
CA GLY A 241 22.26 -0.69 -3.47
C GLY A 241 20.80 -0.65 -3.98
N VAL A 242 20.02 -1.73 -3.76
CA VAL A 242 18.61 -1.84 -4.16
C VAL A 242 17.72 -2.23 -2.98
N HIS A 243 18.06 -3.34 -2.32
CA HIS A 243 17.25 -3.89 -1.24
C HIS A 243 17.62 -3.25 0.08
N THR A 244 16.61 -2.85 0.83
CA THR A 244 16.81 -2.19 2.13
C THR A 244 17.59 -3.09 3.10
N SER A 245 18.51 -2.49 3.87
CA SER A 245 18.98 -3.03 5.14
C SER A 245 17.86 -2.95 6.19
N GLU A 246 18.03 -3.54 7.37
CA GLU A 246 17.04 -3.38 8.45
C GLU A 246 16.84 -1.91 8.80
N ASN A 247 17.91 -1.13 8.84
CA ASN A 247 17.86 0.31 9.11
C ASN A 247 17.11 1.08 8.00
N GLY A 248 17.39 0.78 6.73
CA GLY A 248 16.67 1.37 5.60
C GLY A 248 15.19 0.97 5.58
N ALA A 249 14.90 -0.29 5.92
CA ALA A 249 13.53 -0.78 6.04
C ALA A 249 12.76 -0.06 7.15
N TRP A 250 13.38 0.11 8.32
CA TRP A 250 12.81 0.88 9.43
C TRP A 250 12.56 2.34 9.05
N GLN A 251 13.52 2.98 8.39
CA GLN A 251 13.39 4.37 7.94
C GLN A 251 12.26 4.52 6.91
N LEU A 252 12.17 3.64 5.93
CA LEU A 252 11.09 3.63 4.94
C LEU A 252 9.72 3.44 5.60
N ALA A 253 9.61 2.53 6.58
CA ALA A 253 8.38 2.34 7.35
C ALA A 253 7.96 3.60 8.09
N ASN A 254 8.90 4.31 8.70
CA ASN A 254 8.62 5.58 9.40
C ASN A 254 8.16 6.68 8.44
N CYS A 255 8.70 6.75 7.22
CA CYS A 255 8.19 7.68 6.21
C CYS A 255 6.72 7.41 5.87
N VAL A 256 6.36 6.14 5.68
CA VAL A 256 4.96 5.74 5.41
C VAL A 256 4.06 6.00 6.63
N TYR A 257 4.52 5.67 7.84
CA TYR A 257 3.77 5.92 9.07
C TYR A 257 3.50 7.41 9.29
N ASN A 258 4.52 8.25 9.13
CA ASN A 258 4.39 9.70 9.26
C ASN A 258 3.43 10.29 8.21
N PHE A 259 3.49 9.79 6.97
CA PHE A 259 2.52 10.14 5.94
C PHE A 259 1.09 9.78 6.37
N MET A 260 0.88 8.60 6.93
CA MET A 260 -0.43 8.17 7.43
C MET A 260 -0.92 9.07 8.59
N ALA A 261 -0.04 9.39 9.53
CA ALA A 261 -0.35 10.27 10.65
C ALA A 261 -0.78 11.67 10.17
N PHE A 262 0.00 12.26 9.26
CA PHE A 262 -0.30 13.57 8.68
C PHE A 262 -1.64 13.62 7.93
N ASN A 263 -2.02 12.52 7.28
CA ASN A 263 -3.27 12.42 6.52
C ASN A 263 -4.44 11.84 7.33
N ASN A 264 -4.33 11.70 8.65
CA ASN A 264 -5.35 11.13 9.54
C ASN A 264 -5.81 9.72 9.13
N LEU A 265 -4.87 8.85 8.70
CA LEU A 265 -5.15 7.49 8.23
C LEU A 265 -4.94 6.43 9.30
N LEU A 266 -4.51 6.81 10.50
CA LEU A 266 -4.23 5.90 11.63
C LEU A 266 -5.48 5.51 12.42
N ASN A 267 -6.61 6.18 12.17
CA ASN A 267 -7.90 5.98 12.87
C ASN A 267 -8.85 5.11 12.05
#